data_256e49d7010d057210c0f55fc435b5a5
#
_entry.id   256e49d7010d057210c0f55fc435b5a5
#
_cell.length_a   1.000
_cell.length_b   1.000
_cell.length_c   1.000
_cell.angle_alpha   90.00
_cell.angle_beta   90.00
_cell.angle_gamma   90.00
#
_symmetry.space_group_name_H-M   'P 1'
#
loop_
_entity.id
_entity.type
_entity.pdbx_description
1 polymer ?
#
loop_
_entity_poly.entity_id
_entity_poly.type
_entity_poly.pdbx_seq_one_letter_code
_entity_poly.pdbx_strand_id
1 'polypeptide(L)'
;MPENILIAIAWPYANAQIHVGNITGSHLPGDIVARYHRLKGNNVLMVSGTDSHGTPVTLAADKEGRPVEEVYKKYHDGFLELFKGWGITYDLFTTTHTQNHFKVSQAMFLALKQNGFLFTQKSLQWYSPSSKRFLPDRYVEGTCYICGYEGARSDQCDNCGNVLEPEKLINPRSKEGGALELRETEHFYLDLSKLEPEVKKFLQERAEHMREPVIGESLGKIEAEGLKPRPITRDLDWGVPIPIEGWTEAGKRIYVWFEAVIGYLSAPIEWSQISGNGDDWRLWWVNPQAKQFHFIGKDNIFFHTSLWPAELMGAGEEFLKIFAEDEKPLTLPYDVPANQFMNLEGQKISGSRGWAVWGLDALTRYDPDALRYYLTVNMPELKDSDWDWADFLARNNNELVATWGNLVNRVLSFAYKHWEGHVPTGTDLRPIDQSLLSTVEAGFESVGKELEAVRLRSALGEAMKLATAVNQYLDQTSPWSEVKKDKAEAAKTIYTALRAIDSLKVIFAPFLPFTSEKLHTFLGYDSPLFGEQYIEAVEDELGVHNVIRYRPPTDTKPKWKPNQLEPNKQLRQPSPLFKKLDESIIEEERARLKAK
;
A
#
# COMPACT_ATOMS: atom_id res chain seq x y z
N MET A 1 -19.74 -8.91 -15.41
CA MET A 1 -20.26 -8.56 -14.07
C MET A 1 -19.13 -7.89 -13.30
N PRO A 2 -19.39 -7.00 -12.35
CA PRO A 2 -18.34 -6.46 -11.48
C PRO A 2 -17.59 -7.59 -10.76
N GLU A 3 -16.26 -7.49 -10.68
CA GLU A 3 -15.42 -8.42 -9.91
C GLU A 3 -15.31 -7.94 -8.45
N ASN A 4 -15.16 -8.86 -7.52
CA ASN A 4 -14.83 -8.53 -6.11
C ASN A 4 -13.32 -8.48 -5.96
N ILE A 5 -12.78 -7.30 -5.67
CA ILE A 5 -11.36 -7.01 -5.58
C ILE A 5 -11.03 -6.56 -4.15
N LEU A 6 -10.23 -7.35 -3.45
CA LEU A 6 -9.64 -6.96 -2.17
C LEU A 6 -8.23 -6.42 -2.41
N ILE A 7 -7.95 -5.22 -1.93
CA ILE A 7 -6.63 -4.62 -1.92
C ILE A 7 -6.16 -4.57 -0.46
N ALA A 8 -5.32 -5.50 -0.09
CA ALA A 8 -4.73 -5.62 1.24
C ALA A 8 -3.34 -5.00 1.24
N ILE A 9 -3.08 -4.05 2.11
CA ILE A 9 -1.80 -3.32 2.18
C ILE A 9 -1.07 -3.71 3.45
N ALA A 10 0.25 -3.96 3.35
CA ALA A 10 1.09 -4.27 4.51
C ALA A 10 0.91 -3.27 5.65
N TRP A 11 0.77 -3.80 6.86
CA TRP A 11 0.51 -3.03 8.08
C TRP A 11 1.79 -2.38 8.59
N PRO A 12 1.87 -1.03 8.68
CA PRO A 12 3.02 -0.35 9.25
C PRO A 12 3.04 -0.45 10.77
N TYR A 13 4.23 -0.67 11.36
CA TYR A 13 4.43 -0.60 12.80
C TYR A 13 4.24 0.81 13.35
N ALA A 14 3.55 0.92 14.49
CA ALA A 14 3.37 2.18 15.23
C ALA A 14 4.61 2.60 16.04
N ASN A 15 5.77 2.65 15.41
CA ASN A 15 7.05 2.94 16.09
C ASN A 15 7.86 4.09 15.48
N ALA A 16 7.46 4.59 14.32
CA ALA A 16 8.10 5.68 13.60
C ALA A 16 7.14 6.31 12.59
N GLN A 17 7.49 7.49 12.09
CA GLN A 17 6.77 8.10 10.96
C GLN A 17 6.99 7.28 9.68
N ILE A 18 6.02 7.36 8.77
CA ILE A 18 6.12 6.75 7.44
C ILE A 18 6.93 7.65 6.51
N HIS A 19 7.89 7.07 5.79
CA HIS A 19 8.70 7.73 4.78
C HIS A 19 8.30 7.29 3.36
N VAL A 20 8.79 7.98 2.34
CA VAL A 20 8.47 7.71 0.92
C VAL A 20 8.76 6.28 0.48
N GLY A 21 9.76 5.61 1.08
CA GLY A 21 10.04 4.21 0.82
C GLY A 21 8.91 3.25 1.24
N ASN A 22 8.23 3.53 2.37
CA ASN A 22 7.04 2.77 2.78
C ASN A 22 5.87 3.06 1.82
N ILE A 23 5.68 4.34 1.46
CA ILE A 23 4.58 4.76 0.58
C ILE A 23 4.70 4.07 -0.79
N THR A 24 5.88 4.10 -1.42
CA THR A 24 6.09 3.45 -2.71
C THR A 24 6.19 1.93 -2.61
N GLY A 25 6.54 1.39 -1.42
CA GLY A 25 6.64 -0.04 -1.17
C GLY A 25 5.30 -0.77 -1.27
N SER A 26 4.24 -0.20 -0.71
CA SER A 26 2.94 -0.88 -0.62
C SER A 26 1.72 0.03 -0.75
N HIS A 27 1.71 1.21 -0.12
CA HIS A 27 0.50 2.04 0.00
C HIS A 27 0.08 2.68 -1.33
N LEU A 28 1.01 3.34 -2.02
CA LEU A 28 0.74 4.01 -3.30
C LEU A 28 0.38 3.02 -4.42
N PRO A 29 1.11 1.91 -4.63
CA PRO A 29 0.74 0.95 -5.67
C PRO A 29 -0.65 0.35 -5.45
N GLY A 30 -1.02 0.04 -4.20
CA GLY A 30 -2.36 -0.45 -3.87
C GLY A 30 -3.45 0.57 -4.15
N ASP A 31 -3.24 1.85 -3.81
CA ASP A 31 -4.20 2.93 -4.11
C ASP A 31 -4.43 3.12 -5.62
N ILE A 32 -3.35 3.06 -6.42
CA ILE A 32 -3.46 3.16 -7.88
C ILE A 32 -4.34 2.03 -8.43
N VAL A 33 -4.12 0.80 -8.01
CA VAL A 33 -4.90 -0.36 -8.43
C VAL A 33 -6.34 -0.28 -7.92
N ALA A 34 -6.57 0.13 -6.67
CA ALA A 34 -7.90 0.32 -6.11
C ALA A 34 -8.70 1.37 -6.90
N ARG A 35 -8.10 2.52 -7.21
CA ARG A 35 -8.73 3.58 -8.02
C ARG A 35 -9.09 3.11 -9.42
N TYR A 36 -8.18 2.38 -10.07
CA TYR A 36 -8.45 1.78 -11.38
C TYR A 36 -9.66 0.86 -11.34
N HIS A 37 -9.70 -0.09 -10.40
CA HIS A 37 -10.82 -1.04 -10.30
C HIS A 37 -12.14 -0.35 -9.92
N ARG A 38 -12.11 0.71 -9.09
CA ARG A 38 -13.30 1.54 -8.81
C ARG A 38 -13.81 2.25 -10.07
N LEU A 39 -12.90 2.83 -10.88
CA LEU A 39 -13.27 3.44 -12.17
C LEU A 39 -13.82 2.40 -13.17
N LYS A 40 -13.31 1.17 -13.13
CA LYS A 40 -13.80 0.05 -13.93
C LYS A 40 -15.20 -0.43 -13.48
N GLY A 41 -15.64 -0.05 -12.30
CA GLY A 41 -16.93 -0.41 -11.72
C GLY A 41 -16.93 -1.75 -10.99
N ASN A 42 -15.76 -2.24 -10.59
CA ASN A 42 -15.61 -3.42 -9.74
C ASN A 42 -15.98 -3.11 -8.28
N ASN A 43 -16.34 -4.14 -7.52
CA ASN A 43 -16.59 -4.06 -6.10
C ASN A 43 -15.25 -4.13 -5.35
N VAL A 44 -14.73 -2.98 -4.95
CA VAL A 44 -13.39 -2.84 -4.37
C VAL A 44 -13.48 -2.64 -2.87
N LEU A 45 -12.66 -3.38 -2.12
CA LEU A 45 -12.42 -3.17 -0.70
C LEU A 45 -10.92 -3.00 -0.47
N MET A 46 -10.46 -1.80 -0.13
CA MET A 46 -9.06 -1.51 0.17
C MET A 46 -8.88 -1.37 1.68
N VAL A 47 -8.06 -2.23 2.27
CA VAL A 47 -7.84 -2.30 3.71
C VAL A 47 -6.39 -2.30 4.10
N SER A 48 -6.11 -1.74 5.26
CA SER A 48 -4.87 -1.86 6.02
C SER A 48 -5.13 -1.43 7.46
N GLY A 49 -4.07 -1.29 8.24
CA GLY A 49 -4.14 -0.75 9.58
C GLY A 49 -2.75 -0.60 10.17
N THR A 50 -2.71 -0.08 11.37
CA THR A 50 -1.51 0.06 12.16
C THR A 50 -1.22 -1.23 12.90
N ASP A 51 -0.03 -1.80 12.68
CA ASP A 51 0.48 -2.87 13.54
C ASP A 51 0.90 -2.26 14.89
N SER A 52 0.04 -2.47 15.90
CA SER A 52 0.14 -1.85 17.23
C SER A 52 0.86 -2.73 18.24
N HIS A 53 1.19 -3.96 17.87
CA HIS A 53 1.80 -4.94 18.73
C HIS A 53 3.28 -5.17 18.36
N GLY A 54 3.91 -6.05 19.13
CA GLY A 54 5.29 -6.47 18.87
C GLY A 54 6.37 -5.55 19.43
N THR A 55 7.56 -6.09 19.42
CA THR A 55 8.77 -5.49 20.01
C THR A 55 9.12 -4.10 19.48
N PRO A 56 8.92 -3.74 18.19
CA PRO A 56 9.25 -2.40 17.72
C PRO A 56 8.46 -1.30 18.42
N VAL A 57 7.21 -1.55 18.76
CA VAL A 57 6.32 -0.56 19.42
C VAL A 57 6.68 -0.42 20.90
N THR A 58 6.95 -1.54 21.59
CA THR A 58 7.39 -1.50 23.00
C THR A 58 8.74 -0.82 23.16
N LEU A 59 9.70 -1.05 22.23
CA LEU A 59 11.00 -0.33 22.22
C LEU A 59 10.82 1.18 21.98
N ALA A 60 9.88 1.58 21.14
CA ALA A 60 9.59 2.99 20.94
C ALA A 60 8.99 3.61 22.21
N ALA A 61 8.11 2.90 22.90
CA ALA A 61 7.52 3.32 24.17
C ALA A 61 8.57 3.48 25.26
N ASP A 62 9.45 2.49 25.42
CA ASP A 62 10.58 2.54 26.37
C ASP A 62 11.48 3.75 26.09
N LYS A 63 11.82 4.00 24.81
CA LYS A 63 12.64 5.13 24.40
C LYS A 63 11.98 6.49 24.65
N GLU A 64 10.66 6.58 24.46
CA GLU A 64 9.88 7.79 24.70
C GLU A 64 9.52 7.96 26.20
N GLY A 65 9.70 6.95 27.03
CA GLY A 65 9.30 6.94 28.44
C GLY A 65 7.80 7.08 28.64
N ARG A 66 6.99 6.52 27.73
CA ARG A 66 5.52 6.63 27.70
C ARG A 66 4.87 5.25 27.65
N PRO A 67 3.60 5.12 28.10
CA PRO A 67 2.85 3.89 27.93
C PRO A 67 2.75 3.49 26.44
N VAL A 68 2.83 2.18 26.17
CA VAL A 68 2.77 1.62 24.79
C VAL A 68 1.50 2.08 24.06
N GLU A 69 0.37 2.13 24.77
CA GLU A 69 -0.90 2.57 24.21
C GLU A 69 -0.87 4.02 23.71
N GLU A 70 -0.25 4.94 24.43
CA GLU A 70 -0.12 6.33 24.01
C GLU A 70 0.80 6.46 22.77
N VAL A 71 1.85 5.63 22.70
CA VAL A 71 2.81 5.67 21.62
C VAL A 71 2.19 5.14 20.32
N TYR A 72 1.51 3.98 20.37
CA TYR A 72 0.89 3.49 19.15
C TYR A 72 -0.22 4.42 18.65
N LYS A 73 -1.08 4.97 19.54
CA LYS A 73 -2.13 5.93 19.16
C LYS A 73 -1.56 7.18 18.48
N LYS A 74 -0.47 7.73 19.02
CA LYS A 74 0.25 8.87 18.42
C LYS A 74 0.69 8.59 16.99
N TYR A 75 1.33 7.44 16.74
CA TYR A 75 1.77 7.09 15.37
C TYR A 75 0.61 6.74 14.47
N HIS A 76 -0.39 6.03 14.98
CA HIS A 76 -1.62 5.71 14.27
C HIS A 76 -2.32 6.98 13.75
N ASP A 77 -2.59 7.95 14.60
CA ASP A 77 -3.21 9.22 14.20
C ASP A 77 -2.37 9.95 13.13
N GLY A 78 -1.04 9.93 13.27
CA GLY A 78 -0.13 10.47 12.25
C GLY A 78 -0.24 9.73 10.89
N PHE A 79 -0.50 8.44 10.89
CA PHE A 79 -0.71 7.67 9.67
C PHE A 79 -2.04 8.02 8.99
N LEU A 80 -3.10 8.25 9.76
CA LEU A 80 -4.39 8.68 9.22
C LEU A 80 -4.26 10.02 8.48
N GLU A 81 -3.60 11.01 9.08
CA GLU A 81 -3.34 12.31 8.45
C GLU A 81 -2.47 12.17 7.20
N LEU A 82 -1.42 11.34 7.28
CA LEU A 82 -0.53 11.07 6.16
C LEU A 82 -1.31 10.53 4.94
N PHE A 83 -2.05 9.43 5.14
CA PHE A 83 -2.74 8.77 4.03
C PHE A 83 -3.83 9.63 3.42
N LYS A 84 -4.55 10.39 4.25
CA LYS A 84 -5.50 11.39 3.76
C LYS A 84 -4.81 12.47 2.91
N GLY A 85 -3.68 12.99 3.37
CA GLY A 85 -2.91 14.02 2.65
C GLY A 85 -2.32 13.52 1.31
N TRP A 86 -1.88 12.26 1.26
CA TRP A 86 -1.39 11.61 0.03
C TRP A 86 -2.51 11.13 -0.89
N GLY A 87 -3.76 11.21 -0.44
CA GLY A 87 -4.91 10.69 -1.17
C GLY A 87 -4.90 9.16 -1.33
N ILE A 88 -4.38 8.43 -0.34
CA ILE A 88 -4.43 6.96 -0.31
C ILE A 88 -5.80 6.55 0.23
N THR A 89 -6.65 5.98 -0.62
CA THR A 89 -8.09 5.81 -0.35
C THR A 89 -8.44 4.47 0.26
N TYR A 90 -8.29 4.34 1.56
CA TYR A 90 -8.73 3.16 2.30
C TYR A 90 -10.25 3.14 2.50
N ASP A 91 -10.90 2.00 2.22
CA ASP A 91 -12.27 1.73 2.68
C ASP A 91 -12.28 1.52 4.20
N LEU A 92 -11.19 0.93 4.74
CA LEU A 92 -10.87 0.93 6.16
C LEU A 92 -9.36 0.93 6.38
N PHE A 93 -8.86 1.90 7.13
CA PHE A 93 -7.55 1.84 7.79
C PHE A 93 -7.78 1.87 9.29
N THR A 94 -7.47 0.77 9.98
CA THR A 94 -7.73 0.55 11.41
C THR A 94 -6.46 0.26 12.20
N THR A 95 -6.54 -0.49 13.28
CA THR A 95 -5.41 -0.91 14.12
C THR A 95 -5.58 -2.37 14.55
N THR A 96 -4.47 -3.10 14.82
CA THR A 96 -4.54 -4.46 15.37
C THR A 96 -5.00 -4.49 16.84
N HIS A 97 -4.95 -3.36 17.55
CA HIS A 97 -5.43 -3.27 18.93
C HIS A 97 -6.94 -2.98 18.99
N THR A 98 -7.75 -3.91 18.48
CA THR A 98 -9.21 -3.90 18.52
C THR A 98 -9.75 -5.22 19.00
N GLN A 99 -10.92 -5.21 19.64
CA GLN A 99 -11.58 -6.43 20.07
C GLN A 99 -11.94 -7.35 18.90
N ASN A 100 -12.30 -6.75 17.75
CA ASN A 100 -12.53 -7.50 16.52
C ASN A 100 -11.30 -8.27 16.10
N HIS A 101 -10.13 -7.61 16.00
CA HIS A 101 -8.88 -8.27 15.61
C HIS A 101 -8.48 -9.36 16.60
N PHE A 102 -8.69 -9.16 17.92
CA PHE A 102 -8.43 -10.16 18.93
C PHE A 102 -9.28 -11.42 18.70
N LYS A 103 -10.60 -11.26 18.51
CA LYS A 103 -11.53 -12.39 18.25
C LYS A 103 -11.15 -13.16 16.98
N VAL A 104 -10.81 -12.48 15.89
CA VAL A 104 -10.42 -13.11 14.62
C VAL A 104 -9.11 -13.88 14.76
N SER A 105 -8.10 -13.29 15.42
CA SER A 105 -6.80 -13.93 15.65
C SER A 105 -6.91 -15.13 16.56
N GLN A 106 -7.73 -15.05 17.60
CA GLN A 106 -8.01 -16.16 18.50
C GLN A 106 -8.77 -17.31 17.81
N ALA A 107 -9.73 -17.00 16.94
CA ALA A 107 -10.43 -18.01 16.15
C ALA A 107 -9.49 -18.73 15.18
N MET A 108 -8.58 -18.00 14.51
CA MET A 108 -7.54 -18.57 13.65
C MET A 108 -6.62 -19.52 14.44
N PHE A 109 -6.16 -19.09 15.61
CA PHE A 109 -5.33 -19.89 16.51
C PHE A 109 -6.05 -21.19 16.90
N LEU A 110 -7.32 -21.10 17.33
CA LEU A 110 -8.10 -22.26 17.73
C LEU A 110 -8.36 -23.23 16.58
N ALA A 111 -8.67 -22.72 15.38
CA ALA A 111 -8.86 -23.54 14.18
C ALA A 111 -7.59 -24.35 13.82
N LEU A 112 -6.44 -23.69 13.79
CA LEU A 112 -5.16 -24.36 13.55
C LEU A 112 -4.83 -25.40 14.63
N LYS A 113 -5.18 -25.12 15.88
CA LYS A 113 -5.01 -26.05 17.00
C LYS A 113 -5.91 -27.28 16.85
N GLN A 114 -7.20 -27.09 16.54
CA GLN A 114 -8.15 -28.19 16.35
C GLN A 114 -7.77 -29.07 15.17
N ASN A 115 -7.26 -28.50 14.09
CA ASN A 115 -6.76 -29.21 12.91
C ASN A 115 -5.39 -29.86 13.12
N GLY A 116 -4.77 -29.73 14.31
CA GLY A 116 -3.52 -30.42 14.67
C GLY A 116 -2.27 -29.84 14.06
N PHE A 117 -2.29 -28.55 13.64
CA PHE A 117 -1.11 -27.83 13.13
C PHE A 117 -0.36 -27.09 14.23
N LEU A 118 -0.88 -26.99 15.45
CA LEU A 118 -0.18 -26.38 16.57
C LEU A 118 0.30 -27.44 17.57
N PHE A 119 1.52 -27.23 18.08
CA PHE A 119 2.11 -28.02 19.16
C PHE A 119 2.90 -27.10 20.10
N THR A 120 3.19 -27.55 21.32
CA THR A 120 4.03 -26.80 22.26
C THR A 120 5.46 -27.32 22.27
N GLN A 121 6.39 -26.39 22.43
CA GLN A 121 7.81 -26.72 22.53
C GLN A 121 8.48 -25.79 23.53
N LYS A 122 9.37 -26.34 24.35
CA LYS A 122 10.23 -25.60 25.26
C LYS A 122 11.50 -25.15 24.53
N SER A 123 11.93 -23.92 24.81
CA SER A 123 13.15 -23.33 24.28
C SER A 123 13.82 -22.44 25.35
N LEU A 124 15.14 -22.22 25.19
CA LEU A 124 15.86 -21.27 26.01
C LEU A 124 15.70 -19.86 25.46
N GLN A 125 15.35 -18.92 26.33
CA GLN A 125 15.23 -17.51 26.00
C GLN A 125 15.96 -16.63 27.01
N TRP A 126 16.38 -15.44 26.58
CA TRP A 126 17.04 -14.48 27.46
C TRP A 126 16.06 -13.87 28.45
N TYR A 127 16.42 -13.92 29.72
CA TYR A 127 15.70 -13.34 30.84
C TYR A 127 16.55 -12.27 31.52
N SER A 128 15.92 -11.14 31.86
CA SER A 128 16.54 -10.07 32.64
C SER A 128 16.12 -10.19 34.11
N PRO A 129 17.02 -10.53 35.04
CA PRO A 129 16.72 -10.55 36.48
C PRO A 129 16.33 -9.18 37.04
N SER A 130 16.91 -8.10 36.47
CA SER A 130 16.64 -6.72 36.92
C SER A 130 15.22 -6.24 36.57
N SER A 131 14.74 -6.50 35.36
CA SER A 131 13.37 -6.17 34.94
C SER A 131 12.37 -7.31 35.19
N LYS A 132 12.85 -8.48 35.67
CA LYS A 132 12.05 -9.68 36.00
C LYS A 132 11.17 -10.16 34.83
N ARG A 133 11.68 -10.04 33.59
CA ARG A 133 10.95 -10.44 32.38
C ARG A 133 11.85 -11.18 31.40
N PHE A 134 11.26 -12.00 30.54
CA PHE A 134 11.92 -12.45 29.34
C PHE A 134 12.13 -11.26 28.41
N LEU A 135 13.28 -11.24 27.75
CA LEU A 135 13.60 -10.16 26.81
C LEU A 135 13.26 -10.60 25.38
N PRO A 136 12.37 -9.87 24.71
CA PRO A 136 12.09 -10.10 23.29
C PRO A 136 13.35 -9.93 22.43
N ASP A 137 13.37 -10.61 21.32
CA ASP A 137 14.54 -10.80 20.44
C ASP A 137 15.34 -9.52 20.13
N ARG A 138 14.68 -8.36 20.02
CA ARG A 138 15.33 -7.07 19.73
C ARG A 138 15.94 -6.37 20.94
N TYR A 139 15.70 -6.87 22.15
CA TYR A 139 16.29 -6.35 23.40
C TYR A 139 17.65 -6.95 23.71
N VAL A 140 18.04 -8.03 23.01
CA VAL A 140 19.33 -8.69 23.18
C VAL A 140 20.11 -8.64 21.87
N GLU A 141 21.33 -8.13 21.95
CA GLU A 141 22.29 -8.09 20.84
C GLU A 141 23.56 -8.83 21.20
N GLY A 142 24.23 -9.37 20.18
CA GLY A 142 25.50 -10.04 20.35
C GLY A 142 26.20 -10.29 19.02
N THR A 143 27.23 -11.12 19.04
CA THR A 143 27.94 -11.50 17.83
C THR A 143 27.32 -12.75 17.20
N CYS A 144 26.97 -12.68 15.92
CA CYS A 144 26.46 -13.80 15.15
C CYS A 144 27.49 -14.92 15.07
N TYR A 145 27.12 -16.12 15.51
CA TYR A 145 28.02 -17.29 15.46
C TYR A 145 28.21 -17.85 14.03
N ILE A 146 27.41 -17.38 13.06
CA ILE A 146 27.49 -17.81 11.66
C ILE A 146 28.41 -16.89 10.84
N CYS A 147 28.25 -15.55 10.95
CA CYS A 147 28.97 -14.60 10.09
C CYS A 147 29.88 -13.61 10.85
N GLY A 148 29.92 -13.65 12.17
CA GLY A 148 30.77 -12.78 12.99
C GLY A 148 30.27 -11.33 13.15
N TYR A 149 29.09 -10.98 12.67
CA TYR A 149 28.53 -9.63 12.82
C TYR A 149 28.18 -9.33 14.28
N GLU A 150 28.71 -8.23 14.83
CA GLU A 150 28.60 -7.89 16.26
C GLU A 150 27.27 -7.27 16.71
N GLY A 151 26.40 -6.92 15.77
CA GLY A 151 25.07 -6.34 16.02
C GLY A 151 23.92 -7.31 15.75
N ALA A 152 24.17 -8.62 15.81
CA ALA A 152 23.12 -9.62 15.58
C ALA A 152 22.12 -9.64 16.75
N ARG A 153 20.83 -9.80 16.43
CA ARG A 153 19.78 -10.00 17.42
C ARG A 153 19.77 -11.45 17.91
N SER A 154 19.09 -11.72 19.01
CA SER A 154 19.10 -13.07 19.59
C SER A 154 18.41 -14.11 18.72
N ASP A 155 17.51 -13.71 17.83
CA ASP A 155 16.71 -14.59 16.95
C ASP A 155 17.13 -14.56 15.47
N GLN A 156 17.76 -13.45 15.03
CA GLN A 156 18.12 -13.25 13.62
C GLN A 156 19.31 -12.31 13.46
N CYS A 157 20.15 -12.59 12.49
CA CYS A 157 21.25 -11.70 12.12
C CYS A 157 20.83 -10.76 10.98
N ASP A 158 20.88 -9.43 11.23
CA ASP A 158 20.56 -8.41 10.23
C ASP A 158 21.56 -8.37 9.05
N ASN A 159 22.78 -8.94 9.23
CA ASN A 159 23.81 -8.95 8.19
C ASN A 159 23.68 -10.15 7.24
N CYS A 160 23.54 -11.36 7.75
CA CYS A 160 23.47 -12.58 6.94
C CYS A 160 22.06 -13.14 6.76
N GLY A 161 21.04 -12.56 7.44
CA GLY A 161 19.63 -12.96 7.34
C GLY A 161 19.29 -14.29 8.02
N ASN A 162 20.27 -15.00 8.58
CA ASN A 162 20.03 -16.29 9.22
C ASN A 162 19.28 -16.17 10.54
N VAL A 163 18.39 -17.11 10.79
CA VAL A 163 17.78 -17.32 12.11
C VAL A 163 18.85 -17.85 13.07
N LEU A 164 18.89 -17.30 14.28
CA LEU A 164 19.85 -17.65 15.30
C LEU A 164 19.16 -18.36 16.47
N GLU A 165 19.91 -19.23 17.13
CA GLU A 165 19.52 -19.84 18.40
C GLU A 165 20.03 -18.94 19.52
N PRO A 166 19.16 -18.43 20.43
CA PRO A 166 19.55 -17.47 21.45
C PRO A 166 20.74 -17.91 22.30
N GLU A 167 20.82 -19.21 22.63
CA GLU A 167 21.89 -19.78 23.44
C GLU A 167 23.27 -19.83 22.75
N LYS A 168 23.31 -19.73 21.42
CA LYS A 168 24.54 -19.71 20.63
C LYS A 168 25.07 -18.31 20.33
N LEU A 169 24.29 -17.25 20.68
CA LEU A 169 24.71 -15.88 20.48
C LEU A 169 25.98 -15.58 21.27
N ILE A 170 27.01 -15.08 20.62
CA ILE A 170 28.30 -14.80 21.25
C ILE A 170 28.26 -13.40 21.86
N ASN A 171 28.77 -13.25 23.10
CA ASN A 171 28.79 -11.99 23.85
C ASN A 171 27.43 -11.27 23.91
N PRO A 172 26.37 -11.94 24.39
CA PRO A 172 25.03 -11.34 24.46
C PRO A 172 25.02 -10.14 25.40
N ARG A 173 24.32 -9.07 24.98
CA ARG A 173 24.18 -7.82 25.74
C ARG A 173 22.72 -7.39 25.73
N SER A 174 22.19 -7.04 26.89
CA SER A 174 20.87 -6.42 27.01
C SER A 174 20.92 -4.94 26.61
N LYS A 175 19.97 -4.47 25.79
CA LYS A 175 19.78 -3.02 25.52
C LYS A 175 19.28 -2.24 26.73
N GLU A 176 18.64 -2.93 27.68
CA GLU A 176 18.25 -2.34 28.97
C GLU A 176 19.43 -2.24 29.96
N GLY A 177 20.55 -2.89 29.64
CA GLY A 177 21.65 -3.10 30.57
C GLY A 177 21.39 -4.23 31.56
N GLY A 178 22.39 -4.52 32.42
CA GLY A 178 22.29 -5.55 33.45
C GLY A 178 22.64 -6.96 32.98
N ALA A 179 22.50 -7.92 33.88
CA ALA A 179 22.80 -9.32 33.64
C ALA A 179 21.73 -10.00 32.78
N LEU A 180 22.15 -10.99 32.00
CA LEU A 180 21.28 -11.85 31.21
C LEU A 180 21.41 -13.30 31.71
N GLU A 181 20.28 -13.99 31.80
CA GLU A 181 20.19 -15.41 32.10
C GLU A 181 19.40 -16.13 31.02
N LEU A 182 19.84 -17.34 30.66
CA LEU A 182 19.02 -18.23 29.84
C LEU A 182 18.04 -18.98 30.74
N ARG A 183 16.75 -18.87 30.43
CA ARG A 183 15.70 -19.62 31.12
C ARG A 183 14.82 -20.38 30.14
N GLU A 184 14.34 -21.52 30.55
CA GLU A 184 13.36 -22.30 29.78
C GLU A 184 12.00 -21.62 29.80
N THR A 185 11.39 -21.49 28.62
CA THR A 185 10.01 -21.09 28.42
C THR A 185 9.34 -21.98 27.39
N GLU A 186 8.03 -22.09 27.43
CA GLU A 186 7.25 -22.92 26.52
C GLU A 186 6.37 -22.04 25.61
N HIS A 187 6.36 -22.36 24.31
CA HIS A 187 5.60 -21.63 23.31
C HIS A 187 4.83 -22.56 22.38
N PHE A 188 3.72 -22.06 21.80
CA PHE A 188 3.06 -22.71 20.67
C PHE A 188 3.85 -22.47 19.40
N TYR A 189 3.94 -23.51 18.59
CA TYR A 189 4.56 -23.52 17.28
C TYR A 189 3.54 -23.94 16.23
N LEU A 190 3.51 -23.24 15.09
CA LEU A 190 2.80 -23.66 13.89
C LEU A 190 3.71 -24.57 13.08
N ASP A 191 3.25 -25.81 12.84
CA ASP A 191 3.97 -26.83 12.08
C ASP A 191 3.80 -26.59 10.57
N LEU A 192 4.56 -25.65 10.05
CA LEU A 192 4.56 -25.30 8.61
C LEU A 192 5.03 -26.48 7.73
N SER A 193 5.79 -27.42 8.28
CA SER A 193 6.27 -28.58 7.52
C SER A 193 5.14 -29.48 7.03
N LYS A 194 4.06 -29.56 7.80
CA LYS A 194 2.86 -30.31 7.41
C LYS A 194 2.08 -29.64 6.27
N LEU A 195 2.23 -28.34 6.08
CA LEU A 195 1.52 -27.53 5.08
C LEU A 195 2.40 -27.21 3.85
N GLU A 196 3.67 -27.63 3.86
CA GLU A 196 4.61 -27.34 2.77
C GLU A 196 4.11 -27.81 1.39
N PRO A 197 3.58 -29.04 1.22
CA PRO A 197 3.09 -29.49 -0.08
C PRO A 197 1.98 -28.61 -0.65
N GLU A 198 1.04 -28.19 0.19
CA GLU A 198 -0.09 -27.33 -0.17
C GLU A 198 0.37 -25.92 -0.51
N VAL A 199 1.29 -25.35 0.29
CA VAL A 199 1.90 -24.04 0.02
C VAL A 199 2.67 -24.07 -1.30
N LYS A 200 3.46 -25.10 -1.53
CA LYS A 200 4.21 -25.25 -2.79
C LYS A 200 3.28 -25.34 -3.99
N LYS A 201 2.21 -26.12 -3.88
CA LYS A 201 1.18 -26.24 -4.92
C LYS A 201 0.51 -24.87 -5.18
N PHE A 202 0.11 -24.16 -4.13
CA PHE A 202 -0.47 -22.82 -4.24
C PHE A 202 0.44 -21.87 -5.02
N LEU A 203 1.73 -21.82 -4.68
CA LEU A 203 2.71 -20.96 -5.37
C LEU A 203 2.86 -21.33 -6.85
N GLN A 204 2.88 -22.62 -7.17
CA GLN A 204 2.96 -23.10 -8.55
C GLN A 204 1.71 -22.71 -9.36
N GLU A 205 0.52 -22.82 -8.79
CA GLU A 205 -0.75 -22.43 -9.42
C GLU A 205 -0.89 -20.93 -9.61
N ARG A 206 -0.18 -20.11 -8.81
CA ARG A 206 -0.21 -18.65 -8.87
C ARG A 206 0.99 -18.02 -9.61
N ALA A 207 1.92 -18.84 -10.10
CA ALA A 207 3.17 -18.36 -10.73
C ALA A 207 2.94 -17.42 -11.92
N GLU A 208 1.84 -17.57 -12.67
CA GLU A 208 1.51 -16.70 -13.80
C GLU A 208 1.01 -15.30 -13.38
N HIS A 209 0.54 -15.16 -12.14
CA HIS A 209 -0.01 -13.89 -11.62
C HIS A 209 1.01 -13.12 -10.80
N MET A 210 1.88 -13.81 -10.06
CA MET A 210 2.87 -13.21 -9.20
C MET A 210 4.13 -12.82 -9.98
N ARG A 211 4.80 -11.76 -9.53
CA ARG A 211 6.07 -11.33 -10.11
C ARG A 211 7.15 -12.40 -9.94
N GLU A 212 8.02 -12.55 -10.96
CA GLU A 212 9.10 -13.55 -10.96
C GLU A 212 9.99 -13.50 -9.71
N PRO A 213 10.44 -12.34 -9.18
CA PRO A 213 11.24 -12.32 -7.96
C PRO A 213 10.50 -12.88 -6.73
N VAL A 214 9.18 -12.71 -6.65
CA VAL A 214 8.35 -13.23 -5.54
C VAL A 214 8.29 -14.75 -5.59
N ILE A 215 7.96 -15.32 -6.75
CA ILE A 215 7.89 -16.77 -6.94
C ILE A 215 9.27 -17.40 -6.80
N GLY A 216 10.30 -16.82 -7.42
CA GLY A 216 11.67 -17.34 -7.37
C GLY A 216 12.22 -17.40 -5.94
N GLU A 217 12.02 -16.33 -5.13
CA GLU A 217 12.44 -16.31 -3.74
C GLU A 217 11.65 -17.33 -2.89
N SER A 218 10.33 -17.39 -3.08
CA SER A 218 9.46 -18.26 -2.27
C SER A 218 9.73 -19.75 -2.54
N LEU A 219 9.71 -20.17 -3.79
CA LEU A 219 9.98 -21.56 -4.15
C LEU A 219 11.44 -21.95 -3.89
N GLY A 220 12.39 -21.06 -4.21
CA GLY A 220 13.82 -21.31 -3.97
C GLY A 220 14.13 -21.52 -2.49
N LYS A 221 13.50 -20.77 -1.59
CA LYS A 221 13.65 -20.94 -0.15
C LYS A 221 13.05 -22.27 0.34
N ILE A 222 11.85 -22.62 -0.14
CA ILE A 222 11.21 -23.90 0.19
C ILE A 222 12.07 -25.07 -0.32
N GLU A 223 12.63 -25.00 -1.52
CA GLU A 223 13.47 -26.05 -2.09
C GLU A 223 14.82 -26.20 -1.37
N ALA A 224 15.41 -25.10 -0.89
CA ALA A 224 16.69 -25.11 -0.21
C ALA A 224 16.61 -25.58 1.25
N GLU A 225 15.56 -25.17 1.98
CA GLU A 225 15.50 -25.30 3.45
C GLU A 225 14.27 -26.04 3.96
N GLY A 226 13.22 -26.17 3.15
CA GLY A 226 11.89 -26.60 3.56
C GLY A 226 11.19 -25.56 4.46
N LEU A 227 9.91 -25.80 4.72
CA LEU A 227 9.16 -25.03 5.71
C LEU A 227 9.34 -25.65 7.10
N LYS A 228 9.91 -24.89 8.02
CA LYS A 228 10.16 -25.34 9.40
C LYS A 228 9.09 -24.80 10.35
N PRO A 229 8.79 -25.51 11.45
CA PRO A 229 7.91 -25.01 12.49
C PRO A 229 8.34 -23.63 12.99
N ARG A 230 7.35 -22.75 13.23
CA ARG A 230 7.58 -21.39 13.69
C ARG A 230 6.83 -21.13 15.00
N PRO A 231 7.49 -20.52 15.99
CA PRO A 231 6.81 -20.11 17.22
C PRO A 231 5.81 -18.99 16.92
N ILE A 232 4.59 -19.15 17.42
CA ILE A 232 3.47 -18.21 17.23
C ILE A 232 3.04 -17.54 18.53
N THR A 233 3.75 -17.78 19.62
CA THR A 233 3.56 -17.08 20.90
C THR A 233 4.90 -16.56 21.40
N ARG A 234 4.85 -15.54 22.29
CA ARG A 234 6.03 -14.93 22.93
C ARG A 234 5.73 -14.55 24.36
N ASP A 235 6.77 -14.46 25.17
CA ASP A 235 6.71 -13.86 26.50
C ASP A 235 6.63 -12.33 26.35
N LEU A 236 5.41 -11.81 26.36
CA LEU A 236 5.06 -10.41 26.15
C LEU A 236 3.85 -10.04 27.00
N ASP A 237 3.80 -8.81 27.50
CA ASP A 237 2.64 -8.28 28.22
C ASP A 237 1.66 -7.52 27.31
N TRP A 238 2.13 -7.13 26.11
CA TRP A 238 1.38 -6.34 25.12
C TRP A 238 1.17 -7.14 23.84
N GLY A 239 -0.08 -7.31 23.41
CA GLY A 239 -0.47 -8.08 22.23
C GLY A 239 -1.77 -8.86 22.43
N VAL A 240 -2.14 -9.66 21.43
CA VAL A 240 -3.36 -10.46 21.42
C VAL A 240 -3.28 -11.57 22.49
N PRO A 241 -4.25 -11.68 23.41
CA PRO A 241 -4.31 -12.75 24.40
C PRO A 241 -4.41 -14.13 23.74
N ILE A 242 -3.70 -15.12 24.30
CA ILE A 242 -3.77 -16.51 23.86
C ILE A 242 -5.07 -17.13 24.35
N PRO A 243 -5.92 -17.76 23.50
CA PRO A 243 -7.22 -18.30 23.86
C PRO A 243 -7.12 -19.68 24.55
N ILE A 244 -6.12 -19.86 25.41
CA ILE A 244 -5.87 -21.08 26.18
C ILE A 244 -5.66 -20.67 27.64
N GLU A 245 -6.38 -21.31 28.54
CA GLU A 245 -6.31 -21.04 29.98
C GLU A 245 -4.88 -21.14 30.53
N GLY A 246 -4.50 -20.18 31.36
CA GLY A 246 -3.19 -20.11 32.01
C GLY A 246 -2.06 -19.51 31.17
N TRP A 247 -2.23 -19.35 29.86
CA TRP A 247 -1.15 -18.84 28.99
C TRP A 247 -1.01 -17.31 29.01
N THR A 248 -2.12 -16.62 28.93
CA THR A 248 -2.13 -15.14 29.00
C THR A 248 -1.73 -14.65 30.40
N GLU A 249 -2.21 -15.31 31.43
CA GLU A 249 -1.90 -15.04 32.84
C GLU A 249 -0.42 -15.30 33.17
N ALA A 250 0.23 -16.18 32.42
CA ALA A 250 1.68 -16.42 32.49
C ALA A 250 2.53 -15.37 31.77
N GLY A 251 1.95 -14.24 31.33
CA GLY A 251 2.67 -13.18 30.62
C GLY A 251 3.02 -13.54 29.17
N LYS A 252 2.13 -14.24 28.49
CA LYS A 252 2.36 -14.65 27.09
C LYS A 252 1.28 -14.09 26.17
N ARG A 253 1.67 -13.77 24.94
CA ARG A 253 0.79 -13.26 23.88
C ARG A 253 1.01 -13.99 22.57
N ILE A 254 0.04 -13.91 21.67
CA ILE A 254 0.22 -14.30 20.27
C ILE A 254 1.31 -13.41 19.67
N TYR A 255 2.20 -14.03 18.88
CA TYR A 255 3.34 -13.32 18.29
C TYR A 255 2.89 -12.47 17.10
N VAL A 256 3.39 -11.25 17.01
CA VAL A 256 3.00 -10.25 16.01
C VAL A 256 3.07 -10.76 14.57
N TRP A 257 4.06 -11.56 14.21
CA TRP A 257 4.21 -12.10 12.86
C TRP A 257 3.14 -13.14 12.47
N PHE A 258 2.49 -13.76 13.46
CA PHE A 258 1.32 -14.60 13.22
C PHE A 258 0.06 -13.75 13.10
N GLU A 259 -0.17 -12.80 14.01
CA GLU A 259 -1.45 -12.07 14.06
C GLU A 259 -1.52 -10.90 13.05
N ALA A 260 -0.40 -10.28 12.68
CA ALA A 260 -0.41 -9.13 11.78
C ALA A 260 -0.98 -9.45 10.39
N VAL A 261 -0.70 -10.64 9.82
CA VAL A 261 -1.27 -11.06 8.54
C VAL A 261 -2.77 -11.37 8.63
N ILE A 262 -3.27 -11.74 9.81
CA ILE A 262 -4.70 -11.92 10.08
C ILE A 262 -5.45 -10.58 10.00
N GLY A 263 -4.74 -9.47 10.14
CA GLY A 263 -5.26 -8.13 9.93
C GLY A 263 -5.99 -7.95 8.59
N TYR A 264 -5.52 -8.63 7.55
CA TYR A 264 -6.15 -8.58 6.22
C TYR A 264 -7.56 -9.19 6.18
N LEU A 265 -7.86 -10.08 7.12
CA LEU A 265 -9.18 -10.67 7.32
C LEU A 265 -9.98 -9.88 8.36
N SER A 266 -9.36 -9.49 9.47
CA SER A 266 -10.07 -8.78 10.54
C SER A 266 -10.55 -7.38 10.12
N ALA A 267 -9.79 -6.66 9.30
CA ALA A 267 -10.20 -5.33 8.83
C ALA A 267 -11.45 -5.38 7.91
N PRO A 268 -11.58 -6.27 6.92
CA PRO A 268 -12.85 -6.47 6.20
C PRO A 268 -14.04 -6.81 7.10
N ILE A 269 -13.83 -7.62 8.13
CA ILE A 269 -14.87 -7.96 9.11
C ILE A 269 -15.29 -6.71 9.89
N GLU A 270 -14.34 -5.93 10.40
CA GLU A 270 -14.59 -4.66 11.09
C GLU A 270 -15.31 -3.66 10.18
N TRP A 271 -14.83 -3.52 8.92
CA TRP A 271 -15.47 -2.67 7.91
C TRP A 271 -16.95 -3.04 7.71
N SER A 272 -17.28 -4.34 7.61
CA SER A 272 -18.66 -4.81 7.48
C SER A 272 -19.50 -4.49 8.69
N GLN A 273 -18.97 -4.66 9.91
CA GLN A 273 -19.65 -4.33 11.17
C GLN A 273 -19.96 -2.84 11.27
N ILE A 274 -18.98 -1.97 11.03
CA ILE A 274 -19.14 -0.51 11.08
C ILE A 274 -20.09 -0.01 9.99
N SER A 275 -20.11 -0.65 8.81
CA SER A 275 -20.99 -0.28 7.70
C SER A 275 -22.44 -0.74 7.89
N GLY A 276 -22.73 -1.52 8.93
CA GLY A 276 -24.06 -2.06 9.20
C GLY A 276 -24.47 -3.26 8.32
N ASN A 277 -23.50 -3.81 7.57
CA ASN A 277 -23.67 -4.95 6.66
C ASN A 277 -22.77 -6.10 7.15
N GLY A 278 -23.05 -6.66 8.30
CA GLY A 278 -22.16 -7.54 9.07
C GLY A 278 -21.53 -8.73 8.32
N ASP A 279 -22.10 -9.14 7.18
CA ASP A 279 -21.62 -10.28 6.39
C ASP A 279 -20.99 -9.91 5.05
N ASP A 280 -20.92 -8.63 4.68
CA ASP A 280 -20.40 -8.21 3.35
C ASP A 280 -18.92 -8.59 3.15
N TRP A 281 -18.10 -8.72 4.19
CA TRP A 281 -16.72 -9.20 4.11
C TRP A 281 -16.58 -10.56 3.41
N ARG A 282 -17.63 -11.40 3.44
CA ARG A 282 -17.67 -12.71 2.78
C ARG A 282 -17.58 -12.61 1.26
N LEU A 283 -17.97 -11.49 0.66
CA LEU A 283 -17.83 -11.24 -0.78
C LEU A 283 -16.39 -11.36 -1.27
N TRP A 284 -15.43 -11.10 -0.42
CA TRP A 284 -13.99 -11.17 -0.73
C TRP A 284 -13.30 -12.38 -0.09
N TRP A 285 -13.79 -12.86 1.06
CA TRP A 285 -13.10 -13.89 1.84
C TRP A 285 -13.68 -15.30 1.75
N VAL A 286 -14.94 -15.43 1.30
CA VAL A 286 -15.64 -16.73 1.16
C VAL A 286 -16.10 -16.94 -0.28
N ASN A 287 -15.65 -16.12 -1.19
CA ASN A 287 -15.96 -16.17 -2.61
C ASN A 287 -14.72 -16.59 -3.40
N PRO A 288 -14.69 -17.80 -4.00
CA PRO A 288 -13.51 -18.30 -4.72
C PRO A 288 -13.18 -17.51 -6.00
N GLN A 289 -14.08 -16.65 -6.48
CA GLN A 289 -13.86 -15.77 -7.64
C GLN A 289 -13.34 -14.39 -7.24
N ALA A 290 -13.26 -14.06 -5.96
CA ALA A 290 -12.67 -12.82 -5.49
C ALA A 290 -11.16 -12.81 -5.74
N LYS A 291 -10.65 -11.66 -6.16
CA LYS A 291 -9.21 -11.45 -6.35
C LYS A 291 -8.65 -10.63 -5.19
N GLN A 292 -7.73 -11.22 -4.46
CA GLN A 292 -7.07 -10.57 -3.33
C GLN A 292 -5.63 -10.22 -3.71
N PHE A 293 -5.30 -8.92 -3.72
CA PHE A 293 -3.97 -8.40 -3.96
C PHE A 293 -3.36 -7.95 -2.64
N HIS A 294 -2.22 -8.56 -2.26
CA HIS A 294 -1.51 -8.22 -1.04
C HIS A 294 -0.24 -7.41 -1.36
N PHE A 295 -0.33 -6.07 -1.25
CA PHE A 295 0.78 -5.17 -1.55
C PHE A 295 1.75 -5.07 -0.38
N ILE A 296 3.00 -5.42 -0.61
CA ILE A 296 4.04 -5.53 0.43
C ILE A 296 5.40 -5.01 -0.04
N GLY A 297 6.33 -4.81 0.90
CA GLY A 297 7.77 -4.74 0.61
C GLY A 297 8.39 -6.13 0.55
N LYS A 298 9.51 -6.28 -0.17
CA LYS A 298 10.20 -7.58 -0.39
C LYS A 298 10.59 -8.31 0.88
N ASP A 299 10.85 -7.60 1.95
CA ASP A 299 11.19 -8.15 3.27
C ASP A 299 10.05 -8.96 3.92
N ASN A 300 8.82 -8.84 3.39
CA ASN A 300 7.64 -9.54 3.85
C ASN A 300 7.19 -10.70 2.94
N ILE A 301 7.95 -11.04 1.90
CA ILE A 301 7.57 -12.10 0.93
C ILE A 301 7.22 -13.40 1.65
N PHE A 302 8.10 -13.90 2.53
CA PHE A 302 7.87 -15.16 3.25
C PHE A 302 6.55 -15.18 4.03
N PHE A 303 6.21 -14.09 4.69
CA PHE A 303 4.97 -14.00 5.49
C PHE A 303 3.71 -14.04 4.64
N HIS A 304 3.76 -13.55 3.39
CA HIS A 304 2.59 -13.43 2.52
C HIS A 304 2.47 -14.56 1.49
N THR A 305 3.58 -15.24 1.18
CA THR A 305 3.60 -16.33 0.21
C THR A 305 3.67 -17.72 0.85
N SER A 306 4.08 -17.79 2.13
CA SER A 306 4.23 -19.05 2.85
C SER A 306 3.41 -19.08 4.15
N LEU A 307 3.65 -18.17 5.08
CA LEU A 307 2.98 -18.19 6.38
C LEU A 307 1.46 -17.95 6.26
N TRP A 308 1.07 -16.84 5.65
CA TRP A 308 -0.34 -16.48 5.52
C TRP A 308 -1.17 -17.51 4.73
N PRO A 309 -0.74 -17.99 3.55
CA PRO A 309 -1.43 -19.10 2.89
C PRO A 309 -1.49 -20.37 3.75
N ALA A 310 -0.43 -20.69 4.50
CA ALA A 310 -0.44 -21.84 5.41
C ALA A 310 -1.45 -21.69 6.55
N GLU A 311 -1.58 -20.50 7.14
CA GLU A 311 -2.61 -20.21 8.15
C GLU A 311 -4.01 -20.40 7.59
N LEU A 312 -4.29 -19.85 6.40
CA LEU A 312 -5.59 -19.98 5.74
C LEU A 312 -5.94 -21.42 5.40
N MET A 313 -4.99 -22.16 4.81
CA MET A 313 -5.18 -23.57 4.44
C MET A 313 -5.27 -24.47 5.67
N GLY A 314 -4.41 -24.24 6.67
CA GLY A 314 -4.38 -25.00 7.90
C GLY A 314 -5.62 -24.79 8.76
N ALA A 315 -6.17 -23.59 8.80
CA ALA A 315 -7.43 -23.30 9.48
C ALA A 315 -8.63 -23.90 8.72
N GLY A 316 -8.60 -23.88 7.39
CA GLY A 316 -9.61 -24.50 6.54
C GLY A 316 -11.03 -24.05 6.85
N GLU A 317 -11.97 -24.99 6.87
CA GLU A 317 -13.38 -24.74 7.24
C GLU A 317 -13.57 -24.48 8.74
N GLU A 318 -12.63 -24.95 9.57
CA GLU A 318 -12.75 -24.88 11.04
C GLU A 318 -12.76 -23.42 11.55
N PHE A 319 -12.05 -22.52 10.84
CA PHE A 319 -12.10 -21.10 11.17
C PHE A 319 -13.54 -20.55 11.15
N LEU A 320 -14.28 -20.80 10.06
CA LEU A 320 -15.65 -20.31 9.93
C LEU A 320 -16.64 -21.03 10.85
N LYS A 321 -16.41 -22.31 11.20
CA LYS A 321 -17.20 -23.01 12.21
C LYS A 321 -17.08 -22.34 13.57
N ILE A 322 -15.86 -21.95 13.96
CA ILE A 322 -15.60 -21.28 15.24
C ILE A 322 -16.10 -19.82 15.22
N PHE A 323 -15.82 -19.09 14.14
CA PHE A 323 -16.03 -17.65 14.08
C PHE A 323 -17.46 -17.25 13.67
N ALA A 324 -18.09 -17.99 12.76
CA ALA A 324 -19.31 -17.55 12.08
C ALA A 324 -20.33 -18.66 11.77
N GLU A 325 -20.20 -19.83 12.41
CA GLU A 325 -21.12 -20.99 12.24
C GLU A 325 -21.34 -21.40 10.77
N ASP A 326 -20.30 -21.32 9.92
CA ASP A 326 -20.30 -21.69 8.49
C ASP A 326 -19.22 -22.75 8.20
N GLU A 327 -19.35 -23.51 7.13
CA GLU A 327 -18.47 -24.62 6.75
C GLU A 327 -17.79 -24.38 5.38
N LYS A 328 -17.20 -23.20 5.16
CA LYS A 328 -16.50 -22.88 3.92
C LYS A 328 -15.04 -22.51 4.17
N PRO A 329 -14.12 -22.86 3.28
CA PRO A 329 -12.74 -22.37 3.40
C PRO A 329 -12.65 -20.88 3.04
N LEU A 330 -11.64 -20.23 3.59
CA LEU A 330 -11.28 -18.86 3.23
C LEU A 330 -10.58 -18.82 1.86
N THR A 331 -10.82 -17.73 1.12
CA THR A 331 -10.18 -17.47 -0.18
C THR A 331 -8.68 -17.17 0.01
N LEU A 332 -7.83 -17.80 -0.81
CA LEU A 332 -6.38 -17.57 -0.81
C LEU A 332 -6.00 -16.32 -1.63
N PRO A 333 -4.84 -15.71 -1.37
CA PRO A 333 -4.33 -14.58 -2.16
C PRO A 333 -4.30 -14.89 -3.66
N TYR A 334 -4.73 -13.91 -4.47
CA TYR A 334 -4.63 -14.00 -5.93
C TYR A 334 -3.24 -13.60 -6.42
N ASP A 335 -2.71 -12.49 -5.89
CA ASP A 335 -1.38 -11.95 -6.19
C ASP A 335 -0.77 -11.31 -4.95
N VAL A 336 0.55 -11.35 -4.87
CA VAL A 336 1.36 -10.70 -3.83
C VAL A 336 2.36 -9.75 -4.50
N PRO A 337 1.93 -8.55 -4.90
CA PRO A 337 2.81 -7.56 -5.53
C PRO A 337 3.82 -7.01 -4.53
N ALA A 338 4.99 -7.64 -4.44
CA ALA A 338 6.08 -7.18 -3.58
C ALA A 338 6.97 -6.19 -4.34
N ASN A 339 7.11 -4.98 -3.81
CA ASN A 339 8.07 -4.01 -4.31
C ASN A 339 9.44 -4.18 -3.62
N GLN A 340 10.50 -3.91 -4.39
CA GLN A 340 11.86 -3.84 -3.90
C GLN A 340 12.08 -2.56 -3.06
N PHE A 341 13.29 -2.27 -2.59
CA PHE A 341 13.54 -1.08 -1.78
C PHE A 341 13.76 0.17 -2.64
N MET A 342 13.34 1.31 -2.09
CA MET A 342 13.76 2.62 -2.58
C MET A 342 14.86 3.14 -1.67
N ASN A 343 15.98 3.51 -2.27
CA ASN A 343 17.08 4.23 -1.63
C ASN A 343 16.83 5.74 -1.67
N LEU A 344 17.70 6.51 -1.07
CA LEU A 344 17.67 7.98 -1.05
C LEU A 344 19.09 8.51 -1.27
N GLU A 345 19.31 9.25 -2.37
CA GLU A 345 20.63 9.79 -2.74
C GLU A 345 21.72 8.70 -2.66
N GLY A 346 21.45 7.53 -3.26
CA GLY A 346 22.36 6.38 -3.32
C GLY A 346 22.55 5.59 -2.02
N GLN A 347 21.82 5.92 -0.94
CA GLN A 347 21.93 5.24 0.35
C GLN A 347 20.59 4.63 0.78
N LYS A 348 20.66 3.55 1.56
CA LYS A 348 19.46 2.92 2.13
C LYS A 348 18.74 3.90 3.06
N ILE A 349 17.43 4.10 2.84
CA ILE A 349 16.59 4.87 3.75
C ILE A 349 16.65 4.27 5.16
N SER A 350 16.80 5.12 6.17
CA SER A 350 16.91 4.71 7.57
C SER A 350 16.23 5.72 8.49
N GLY A 351 15.05 5.37 8.98
CA GLY A 351 14.33 6.22 9.94
C GLY A 351 15.10 6.43 11.24
N SER A 352 15.79 5.41 11.75
CA SER A 352 16.57 5.51 13.00
C SER A 352 17.78 6.44 12.90
N ARG A 353 18.32 6.64 11.69
CA ARG A 353 19.44 7.56 11.42
C ARG A 353 18.97 8.93 10.91
N GLY A 354 17.65 9.16 10.80
CA GLY A 354 17.10 10.38 10.21
C GLY A 354 17.31 10.52 8.69
N TRP A 355 17.90 9.52 8.00
CA TRP A 355 18.12 9.53 6.56
C TRP A 355 16.85 9.06 5.82
N ALA A 356 15.87 9.95 5.73
CA ALA A 356 14.56 9.65 5.16
C ALA A 356 13.86 10.92 4.67
N VAL A 357 13.05 10.80 3.62
CA VAL A 357 12.03 11.78 3.25
C VAL A 357 10.72 11.36 3.92
N TRP A 358 10.33 12.08 4.96
CA TRP A 358 9.12 11.80 5.74
C TRP A 358 7.87 12.24 4.98
N GLY A 359 6.87 11.36 4.93
CA GLY A 359 5.71 11.57 4.07
C GLY A 359 4.88 12.80 4.41
N LEU A 360 4.63 13.09 5.70
CA LEU A 360 3.91 14.29 6.13
C LEU A 360 4.72 15.58 5.87
N ASP A 361 6.01 15.54 6.15
CA ASP A 361 6.92 16.66 5.93
C ASP A 361 7.03 17.01 4.43
N ALA A 362 7.07 16.01 3.54
CA ALA A 362 7.08 16.21 2.10
C ALA A 362 5.83 16.95 1.59
N LEU A 363 4.64 16.63 2.14
CA LEU A 363 3.38 17.29 1.78
C LEU A 363 3.33 18.78 2.17
N THR A 364 4.16 19.23 3.10
CA THR A 364 4.23 20.67 3.45
C THR A 364 4.94 21.50 2.37
N ARG A 365 5.68 20.87 1.47
CA ARG A 365 6.52 21.54 0.46
C ARG A 365 6.13 21.24 -0.98
N TYR A 366 5.60 20.06 -1.24
CA TYR A 366 5.32 19.57 -2.59
C TYR A 366 3.87 19.16 -2.77
N ASP A 367 3.34 19.38 -3.96
CA ASP A 367 2.01 18.93 -4.32
C ASP A 367 1.94 17.39 -4.28
N PRO A 368 0.88 16.80 -3.71
CA PRO A 368 0.78 15.34 -3.57
C PRO A 368 0.86 14.60 -4.92
N ASP A 369 0.30 15.14 -6.00
CA ASP A 369 0.38 14.49 -7.31
C ASP A 369 1.79 14.56 -7.93
N ALA A 370 2.59 15.57 -7.62
CA ALA A 370 4.00 15.62 -8.04
C ALA A 370 4.81 14.50 -7.34
N LEU A 371 4.56 14.30 -6.05
CA LEU A 371 5.16 13.22 -5.27
C LEU A 371 4.70 11.83 -5.77
N ARG A 372 3.39 11.65 -6.00
CA ARG A 372 2.80 10.40 -6.53
C ARG A 372 3.36 10.06 -7.92
N TYR A 373 3.47 11.07 -8.79
CA TYR A 373 4.08 10.90 -10.12
C TYR A 373 5.50 10.35 -10.01
N TYR A 374 6.34 11.03 -9.21
CA TYR A 374 7.74 10.65 -9.06
C TYR A 374 7.92 9.26 -8.47
N LEU A 375 7.18 8.94 -7.41
CA LEU A 375 7.21 7.60 -6.82
C LEU A 375 6.72 6.52 -7.78
N THR A 376 5.74 6.83 -8.64
CA THR A 376 5.24 5.87 -9.63
C THR A 376 6.24 5.63 -10.76
N VAL A 377 6.85 6.69 -11.31
CA VAL A 377 7.89 6.56 -12.36
C VAL A 377 9.09 5.76 -11.85
N ASN A 378 9.46 5.95 -10.58
CA ASN A 378 10.59 5.29 -9.92
C ASN A 378 10.20 4.09 -9.04
N MET A 379 8.97 3.58 -9.18
CA MET A 379 8.49 2.47 -8.34
C MET A 379 9.41 1.25 -8.46
N PRO A 380 9.88 0.68 -7.35
CA PRO A 380 10.84 -0.43 -7.36
C PRO A 380 10.15 -1.78 -7.59
N GLU A 381 9.47 -1.97 -8.74
CA GLU A 381 8.66 -3.17 -9.01
C GLU A 381 9.49 -4.46 -9.12
N LEU A 382 10.67 -4.42 -9.75
CA LEU A 382 11.49 -5.60 -10.03
C LEU A 382 12.92 -5.50 -9.47
N LYS A 383 13.39 -4.29 -9.18
CA LYS A 383 14.72 -4.00 -8.63
C LYS A 383 14.66 -2.76 -7.76
N ASP A 384 15.63 -2.61 -6.88
CA ASP A 384 15.77 -1.43 -6.04
C ASP A 384 15.86 -0.17 -6.92
N SER A 385 15.27 0.92 -6.45
CA SER A 385 15.30 2.24 -7.07
C SER A 385 15.92 3.26 -6.13
N ASP A 386 16.09 4.50 -6.60
CA ASP A 386 16.66 5.58 -5.81
C ASP A 386 15.81 6.84 -5.92
N TRP A 387 15.57 7.51 -4.80
CA TRP A 387 15.08 8.87 -4.77
C TRP A 387 16.26 9.83 -4.90
N ASP A 388 16.31 10.55 -6.01
CA ASP A 388 17.28 11.61 -6.26
C ASP A 388 16.56 12.95 -6.46
N TRP A 389 17.00 13.99 -5.76
CA TRP A 389 16.33 15.30 -5.80
C TRP A 389 16.48 16.01 -7.15
N ALA A 390 17.58 15.80 -7.85
CA ALA A 390 17.75 16.36 -9.20
C ALA A 390 16.85 15.65 -10.21
N ASP A 391 16.69 14.31 -10.11
CA ASP A 391 15.75 13.55 -10.93
C ASP A 391 14.29 13.93 -10.60
N PHE A 392 13.93 14.11 -9.33
CA PHE A 392 12.61 14.61 -8.92
C PHE A 392 12.29 15.96 -9.57
N LEU A 393 13.21 16.91 -9.48
CA LEU A 393 13.08 18.23 -10.11
C LEU A 393 12.90 18.11 -11.63
N ALA A 394 13.76 17.32 -12.28
CA ALA A 394 13.76 17.15 -13.75
C ALA A 394 12.44 16.54 -14.23
N ARG A 395 11.96 15.47 -13.58
CA ARG A 395 10.69 14.81 -13.94
C ARG A 395 9.48 15.69 -13.69
N ASN A 396 9.45 16.39 -12.53
CA ASN A 396 8.37 17.35 -12.30
C ASN A 396 8.31 18.42 -13.38
N ASN A 397 9.44 19.06 -13.70
CA ASN A 397 9.46 20.20 -14.60
C ASN A 397 9.33 19.80 -16.08
N ASN A 398 10.04 18.74 -16.53
CA ASN A 398 10.16 18.40 -17.95
C ASN A 398 9.11 17.38 -18.41
N GLU A 399 8.58 16.56 -17.52
CA GLU A 399 7.56 15.56 -17.85
C GLU A 399 6.16 16.03 -17.39
N LEU A 400 5.97 16.15 -16.09
CA LEU A 400 4.65 16.44 -15.51
C LEU A 400 4.15 17.84 -15.89
N VAL A 401 4.96 18.88 -15.64
CA VAL A 401 4.59 20.28 -15.98
C VAL A 401 4.63 20.50 -17.50
N ALA A 402 5.73 20.16 -18.16
CA ALA A 402 5.93 20.50 -19.57
C ALA A 402 5.03 19.71 -20.52
N THR A 403 4.83 18.40 -20.28
CA THR A 403 4.04 17.55 -21.18
C THR A 403 2.56 17.59 -20.85
N TRP A 404 2.15 17.26 -19.61
CA TRP A 404 0.75 17.16 -19.24
C TRP A 404 0.17 18.50 -18.76
N GLY A 405 0.81 19.16 -17.81
CA GLY A 405 0.34 20.43 -17.25
C GLY A 405 0.17 21.55 -18.28
N ASN A 406 1.18 21.74 -19.12
CA ASN A 406 1.14 22.75 -20.19
C ASN A 406 0.11 22.41 -21.27
N LEU A 407 -0.03 21.13 -21.65
CA LEU A 407 -1.06 20.70 -22.58
C LEU A 407 -2.44 21.14 -22.10
N VAL A 408 -2.81 20.74 -20.86
CA VAL A 408 -4.10 21.08 -20.27
C VAL A 408 -4.30 22.59 -20.19
N ASN A 409 -3.32 23.30 -19.63
CA ASN A 409 -3.42 24.75 -19.42
C ASN A 409 -3.54 25.52 -20.75
N ARG A 410 -2.76 25.16 -21.77
CA ARG A 410 -2.83 25.81 -23.09
C ARG A 410 -4.19 25.62 -23.75
N VAL A 411 -4.68 24.37 -23.81
CA VAL A 411 -5.94 24.07 -24.49
C VAL A 411 -7.14 24.68 -23.78
N LEU A 412 -7.24 24.52 -22.46
CA LEU A 412 -8.34 25.07 -21.66
C LEU A 412 -8.35 26.60 -21.66
N SER A 413 -7.19 27.25 -21.43
CA SER A 413 -7.12 28.71 -21.42
C SER A 413 -7.43 29.29 -22.79
N PHE A 414 -7.02 28.63 -23.87
CA PHE A 414 -7.32 29.06 -25.22
C PHE A 414 -8.81 28.88 -25.54
N ALA A 415 -9.41 27.74 -25.20
CA ALA A 415 -10.84 27.50 -25.37
C ALA A 415 -11.66 28.53 -24.57
N TYR A 416 -11.34 28.70 -23.29
CA TYR A 416 -12.02 29.65 -22.41
C TYR A 416 -12.01 31.07 -22.96
N LYS A 417 -10.88 31.52 -23.50
CA LYS A 417 -10.71 32.86 -24.06
C LYS A 417 -11.44 33.07 -25.38
N HIS A 418 -11.39 32.10 -26.30
CA HIS A 418 -11.84 32.29 -27.68
C HIS A 418 -13.31 31.86 -27.93
N TRP A 419 -13.90 31.05 -27.02
CA TRP A 419 -15.29 30.57 -27.10
C TRP A 419 -16.08 30.93 -25.84
N GLU A 420 -15.80 32.11 -25.24
CA GLU A 420 -16.59 32.70 -24.15
C GLU A 420 -16.83 31.73 -22.97
N GLY A 421 -15.81 30.96 -22.60
CA GLY A 421 -15.89 29.97 -21.53
C GLY A 421 -16.69 28.71 -21.88
N HIS A 422 -16.88 28.42 -23.15
CA HIS A 422 -17.60 27.22 -23.59
C HIS A 422 -16.73 26.30 -24.44
N VAL A 423 -17.09 25.01 -24.48
CA VAL A 423 -16.51 24.04 -25.39
C VAL A 423 -16.88 24.40 -26.82
N PRO A 424 -15.93 24.49 -27.77
CA PRO A 424 -16.24 24.78 -29.18
C PRO A 424 -17.21 23.76 -29.82
N THR A 425 -17.91 24.19 -30.85
CA THR A 425 -18.88 23.34 -31.59
C THR A 425 -18.30 22.61 -32.81
N GLY A 426 -17.00 22.38 -32.87
CA GLY A 426 -16.30 21.75 -33.99
C GLY A 426 -16.50 20.24 -34.08
N THR A 427 -17.73 19.78 -34.31
CA THR A 427 -18.09 18.34 -34.33
C THR A 427 -17.89 17.65 -35.68
N ASP A 428 -17.69 18.40 -36.76
CA ASP A 428 -17.34 17.87 -38.10
C ASP A 428 -15.83 17.52 -38.13
N LEU A 429 -15.48 16.31 -37.66
CA LEU A 429 -14.13 15.85 -37.42
C LEU A 429 -13.41 15.44 -38.71
N ARG A 430 -12.19 15.95 -38.90
CA ARG A 430 -11.27 15.57 -39.98
C ARG A 430 -10.63 14.20 -39.72
N PRO A 431 -10.06 13.51 -40.71
CA PRO A 431 -9.36 12.24 -40.48
C PRO A 431 -8.27 12.30 -39.42
N ILE A 432 -7.53 13.42 -39.32
CA ILE A 432 -6.50 13.62 -38.30
C ILE A 432 -7.10 13.72 -36.89
N ASP A 433 -8.27 14.34 -36.75
CA ASP A 433 -9.01 14.46 -35.47
C ASP A 433 -9.50 13.09 -35.01
N GLN A 434 -10.09 12.32 -35.94
CA GLN A 434 -10.57 10.95 -35.68
C GLN A 434 -9.39 10.03 -35.30
N SER A 435 -8.25 10.15 -35.97
CA SER A 435 -7.05 9.37 -35.68
C SER A 435 -6.54 9.62 -34.26
N LEU A 436 -6.48 10.87 -33.81
CA LEU A 436 -6.09 11.19 -32.44
C LEU A 436 -7.05 10.60 -31.42
N LEU A 437 -8.35 10.80 -31.60
CA LEU A 437 -9.37 10.28 -30.67
C LEU A 437 -9.29 8.76 -30.57
N SER A 438 -9.17 8.06 -31.72
CA SER A 438 -9.00 6.60 -31.75
C SER A 438 -7.75 6.14 -30.99
N THR A 439 -6.65 6.88 -31.10
CA THR A 439 -5.40 6.59 -30.36
C THR A 439 -5.62 6.73 -28.85
N VAL A 440 -6.26 7.81 -28.42
CA VAL A 440 -6.53 8.04 -26.98
C VAL A 440 -7.56 7.03 -26.43
N GLU A 441 -8.57 6.69 -27.22
CA GLU A 441 -9.60 5.71 -26.84
C GLU A 441 -9.01 4.30 -26.69
N ALA A 442 -8.12 3.88 -27.58
CA ALA A 442 -7.35 2.63 -27.46
C ALA A 442 -6.46 2.61 -26.20
N GLY A 443 -6.07 3.76 -25.70
CA GLY A 443 -5.30 3.93 -24.47
C GLY A 443 -5.98 3.34 -23.21
N PHE A 444 -7.31 3.30 -23.17
CA PHE A 444 -8.03 2.67 -22.05
C PHE A 444 -7.75 1.17 -21.97
N GLU A 445 -7.61 0.50 -23.10
CA GLU A 445 -7.25 -0.92 -23.14
C GLU A 445 -5.76 -1.12 -22.81
N SER A 446 -4.85 -0.38 -23.47
CA SER A 446 -3.40 -0.56 -23.28
C SER A 446 -2.94 -0.21 -21.87
N VAL A 447 -3.37 0.92 -21.31
CA VAL A 447 -3.08 1.31 -19.92
C VAL A 447 -3.79 0.39 -18.93
N GLY A 448 -5.06 0.03 -19.20
CA GLY A 448 -5.82 -0.89 -18.37
C GLY A 448 -5.16 -2.26 -18.22
N LYS A 449 -4.63 -2.82 -19.31
CA LYS A 449 -3.87 -4.08 -19.29
C LYS A 449 -2.64 -4.03 -18.38
N GLU A 450 -1.91 -2.91 -18.40
CA GLU A 450 -0.75 -2.73 -17.53
C GLU A 450 -1.17 -2.59 -16.05
N LEU A 451 -2.27 -1.88 -15.77
CA LEU A 451 -2.82 -1.73 -14.42
C LEU A 451 -3.33 -3.06 -13.85
N GLU A 452 -4.01 -3.87 -14.65
CA GLU A 452 -4.48 -5.21 -14.25
C GLU A 452 -3.31 -6.17 -13.94
N ALA A 453 -2.21 -6.02 -14.66
CA ALA A 453 -0.99 -6.78 -14.43
C ALA A 453 -0.07 -6.17 -13.34
N VAL A 454 -0.54 -5.15 -12.63
CA VAL A 454 0.20 -4.42 -11.59
C VAL A 454 1.60 -3.95 -12.07
N ARG A 455 1.68 -3.50 -13.35
CA ARG A 455 2.87 -2.88 -13.96
C ARG A 455 2.70 -1.36 -14.04
N LEU A 456 2.76 -0.71 -12.90
CA LEU A 456 2.31 0.68 -12.73
C LEU A 456 3.23 1.69 -13.41
N ARG A 457 4.54 1.42 -13.44
CA ARG A 457 5.51 2.24 -14.21
C ARG A 457 5.19 2.21 -15.70
N SER A 458 4.92 1.03 -16.24
CA SER A 458 4.55 0.86 -17.65
C SER A 458 3.24 1.55 -17.96
N ALA A 459 2.23 1.38 -17.11
CA ALA A 459 0.91 2.02 -17.25
C ALA A 459 1.01 3.55 -17.29
N LEU A 460 1.78 4.16 -16.37
CA LEU A 460 2.01 5.61 -16.38
C LEU A 460 2.78 6.05 -17.62
N GLY A 461 3.78 5.28 -18.05
CA GLY A 461 4.53 5.55 -19.27
C GLY A 461 3.63 5.57 -20.52
N GLU A 462 2.71 4.61 -20.65
CA GLU A 462 1.71 4.60 -21.73
C GLU A 462 0.78 5.82 -21.68
N ALA A 463 0.28 6.20 -20.49
CA ALA A 463 -0.53 7.40 -20.30
C ALA A 463 0.22 8.68 -20.76
N MET A 464 1.51 8.79 -20.43
CA MET A 464 2.34 9.93 -20.85
C MET A 464 2.59 9.96 -22.37
N LYS A 465 2.71 8.81 -23.03
CA LYS A 465 2.80 8.75 -24.51
C LYS A 465 1.53 9.28 -25.17
N LEU A 466 0.34 8.98 -24.60
CA LEU A 466 -0.92 9.50 -25.11
C LEU A 466 -1.02 11.02 -24.95
N ALA A 467 -0.57 11.59 -23.82
CA ALA A 467 -0.47 13.04 -23.66
C ALA A 467 0.49 13.68 -24.67
N THR A 468 1.60 13.02 -24.97
CA THR A 468 2.54 13.45 -26.00
C THR A 468 1.92 13.44 -27.40
N ALA A 469 1.09 12.43 -27.73
CA ALA A 469 0.37 12.39 -29.01
C ALA A 469 -0.59 13.58 -29.18
N VAL A 470 -1.26 14.02 -28.12
CA VAL A 470 -2.10 15.23 -28.16
C VAL A 470 -1.26 16.49 -28.40
N ASN A 471 -0.07 16.61 -27.79
CA ASN A 471 0.83 17.74 -28.05
C ASN A 471 1.28 17.76 -29.54
N GLN A 472 1.68 16.61 -30.08
CA GLN A 472 2.09 16.48 -31.48
C GLN A 472 0.95 16.85 -32.45
N TYR A 473 -0.27 16.43 -32.14
CA TYR A 473 -1.45 16.84 -32.91
C TYR A 473 -1.66 18.35 -32.90
N LEU A 474 -1.52 19.02 -31.76
CA LEU A 474 -1.64 20.47 -31.66
C LEU A 474 -0.52 21.21 -32.42
N ASP A 475 0.68 20.67 -32.45
CA ASP A 475 1.79 21.25 -33.21
C ASP A 475 1.54 21.11 -34.73
N GLN A 476 0.98 19.98 -35.20
CA GLN A 476 0.61 19.75 -36.60
C GLN A 476 -0.54 20.65 -37.05
N THR A 477 -1.55 20.83 -36.21
CA THR A 477 -2.76 21.57 -36.58
C THR A 477 -2.71 23.06 -36.25
N SER A 478 -1.76 23.49 -35.42
CA SER A 478 -1.45 24.90 -35.07
C SER A 478 -2.69 25.79 -34.80
N PRO A 479 -3.61 25.43 -33.91
CA PRO A 479 -4.88 26.14 -33.71
C PRO A 479 -4.69 27.60 -33.28
N TRP A 480 -3.54 27.93 -32.69
CA TRP A 480 -3.14 29.27 -32.22
C TRP A 480 -3.02 30.29 -33.35
N SER A 481 -2.61 29.86 -34.52
CA SER A 481 -2.53 30.65 -35.74
C SER A 481 -3.79 30.52 -36.58
N GLU A 482 -4.41 29.34 -36.59
CA GLU A 482 -5.60 29.04 -37.39
C GLU A 482 -6.83 29.84 -36.96
N VAL A 483 -7.02 30.09 -35.66
CA VAL A 483 -8.15 30.88 -35.10
C VAL A 483 -8.27 32.29 -35.72
N LYS A 484 -7.16 32.85 -36.21
CA LYS A 484 -7.13 34.18 -36.85
C LYS A 484 -7.55 34.14 -38.32
N LYS A 485 -7.46 32.97 -38.95
CA LYS A 485 -7.77 32.76 -40.38
C LYS A 485 -9.17 32.14 -40.51
N ASP A 486 -9.36 31.03 -39.81
CA ASP A 486 -10.61 30.28 -39.78
C ASP A 486 -10.91 29.79 -38.37
N LYS A 487 -11.83 30.49 -37.70
CA LYS A 487 -12.21 30.16 -36.33
C LYS A 487 -12.97 28.81 -36.26
N ALA A 488 -13.65 28.40 -37.36
CA ALA A 488 -14.40 27.15 -37.41
C ALA A 488 -13.43 25.93 -37.50
N GLU A 489 -12.38 26.03 -38.31
CA GLU A 489 -11.35 24.99 -38.36
C GLU A 489 -10.55 24.90 -37.06
N ALA A 490 -10.22 26.02 -36.44
CA ALA A 490 -9.60 26.05 -35.10
C ALA A 490 -10.53 25.42 -34.04
N ALA A 491 -11.85 25.60 -34.14
CA ALA A 491 -12.82 25.01 -33.25
C ALA A 491 -12.81 23.47 -33.31
N LYS A 492 -12.64 22.85 -34.49
CA LYS A 492 -12.50 21.39 -34.64
C LYS A 492 -11.27 20.86 -33.90
N THR A 493 -10.13 21.53 -34.07
CA THR A 493 -8.88 21.17 -33.39
C THR A 493 -9.01 21.26 -31.86
N ILE A 494 -9.55 22.38 -31.35
CA ILE A 494 -9.66 22.59 -29.89
C ILE A 494 -10.73 21.66 -29.30
N TYR A 495 -11.85 21.40 -29.97
CA TYR A 495 -12.84 20.43 -29.55
C TYR A 495 -12.24 19.02 -29.44
N THR A 496 -11.48 18.60 -30.45
CA THR A 496 -10.79 17.31 -30.47
C THR A 496 -9.79 17.19 -29.31
N ALA A 497 -8.95 18.22 -29.10
CA ALA A 497 -7.99 18.25 -28.00
C ALA A 497 -8.68 18.23 -26.61
N LEU A 498 -9.79 18.94 -26.44
CA LEU A 498 -10.57 18.92 -25.20
C LEU A 498 -11.17 17.53 -24.93
N ARG A 499 -11.71 16.85 -25.94
CA ARG A 499 -12.19 15.46 -25.82
C ARG A 499 -11.07 14.49 -25.45
N ALA A 500 -9.91 14.64 -26.08
CA ALA A 500 -8.71 13.84 -25.75
C ALA A 500 -8.28 14.08 -24.30
N ILE A 501 -8.17 15.34 -23.86
CA ILE A 501 -7.83 15.72 -22.48
C ILE A 501 -8.87 15.18 -21.49
N ASP A 502 -10.16 15.25 -21.83
CA ASP A 502 -11.22 14.73 -20.98
C ASP A 502 -11.14 13.21 -20.78
N SER A 503 -10.75 12.47 -21.80
CA SER A 503 -10.47 11.03 -21.71
C SER A 503 -9.17 10.74 -20.95
N LEU A 504 -8.08 11.46 -21.24
CA LEU A 504 -6.80 11.34 -20.54
C LEU A 504 -6.91 11.64 -19.04
N LYS A 505 -7.77 12.57 -18.64
CA LYS A 505 -8.06 12.84 -17.23
C LYS A 505 -8.45 11.56 -16.47
N VAL A 506 -9.27 10.70 -17.09
CA VAL A 506 -9.69 9.42 -16.48
C VAL A 506 -8.51 8.44 -16.44
N ILE A 507 -7.70 8.38 -17.49
CA ILE A 507 -6.51 7.52 -17.56
C ILE A 507 -5.48 7.92 -16.49
N PHE A 508 -5.28 9.22 -16.26
CA PHE A 508 -4.37 9.72 -15.23
C PHE A 508 -4.93 9.66 -13.80
N ALA A 509 -6.26 9.56 -13.63
CA ALA A 509 -6.89 9.67 -12.33
C ALA A 509 -6.39 8.66 -11.27
N PRO A 510 -6.05 7.40 -11.58
CA PRO A 510 -5.44 6.50 -10.60
C PRO A 510 -4.09 6.99 -10.05
N PHE A 511 -3.30 7.64 -10.88
CA PHE A 511 -1.95 8.12 -10.55
C PHE A 511 -1.97 9.52 -9.92
N LEU A 512 -2.77 10.43 -10.50
CA LEU A 512 -2.82 11.87 -10.22
C LEU A 512 -4.24 12.31 -9.83
N PRO A 513 -4.78 11.81 -8.71
CA PRO A 513 -6.19 12.01 -8.38
C PRO A 513 -6.58 13.47 -8.13
N PHE A 514 -5.72 14.27 -7.49
CA PHE A 514 -6.04 15.64 -7.13
C PHE A 514 -6.13 16.55 -8.36
N THR A 515 -5.17 16.44 -9.27
CA THR A 515 -5.16 17.24 -10.50
C THR A 515 -6.19 16.75 -11.51
N SER A 516 -6.49 15.44 -11.53
CA SER A 516 -7.58 14.90 -12.33
C SER A 516 -8.94 15.39 -11.85
N GLU A 517 -9.18 15.49 -10.54
CA GLU A 517 -10.40 16.08 -9.97
C GLU A 517 -10.51 17.57 -10.29
N LYS A 518 -9.40 18.31 -10.16
CA LYS A 518 -9.33 19.72 -10.53
C LYS A 518 -9.65 19.95 -12.01
N LEU A 519 -9.06 19.12 -12.89
CA LEU A 519 -9.35 19.15 -14.33
C LEU A 519 -10.80 18.79 -14.64
N HIS A 520 -11.38 17.82 -13.93
CA HIS A 520 -12.79 17.46 -14.04
C HIS A 520 -13.70 18.64 -13.75
N THR A 521 -13.39 19.39 -12.72
CA THR A 521 -14.06 20.65 -12.38
C THR A 521 -13.92 21.70 -13.49
N PHE A 522 -12.72 21.90 -14.06
CA PHE A 522 -12.49 22.88 -15.14
C PHE A 522 -13.29 22.54 -16.42
N LEU A 523 -13.48 21.26 -16.70
CA LEU A 523 -14.28 20.78 -17.82
C LEU A 523 -15.81 20.89 -17.58
N GLY A 524 -16.22 21.49 -16.45
CA GLY A 524 -17.63 21.76 -16.15
C GLY A 524 -18.41 20.56 -15.65
N TYR A 525 -17.76 19.58 -15.01
CA TYR A 525 -18.43 18.50 -14.32
C TYR A 525 -18.70 18.87 -12.86
N ASP A 526 -19.87 18.55 -12.34
CA ASP A 526 -20.27 18.84 -10.96
C ASP A 526 -20.13 17.63 -10.03
N SER A 527 -20.21 16.40 -10.57
CA SER A 527 -20.00 15.19 -9.78
C SER A 527 -18.50 14.88 -9.64
N PRO A 528 -18.03 14.37 -8.50
CA PRO A 528 -16.63 13.99 -8.35
C PRO A 528 -16.26 12.73 -9.13
N LEU A 529 -14.98 12.58 -9.49
CA LEU A 529 -14.42 11.36 -10.09
C LEU A 529 -14.37 10.22 -9.07
N PHE A 530 -13.94 10.53 -7.86
CA PHE A 530 -13.81 9.61 -6.76
C PHE A 530 -14.68 10.04 -5.57
N GLY A 531 -14.83 9.14 -4.59
CA GLY A 531 -15.50 9.42 -3.35
C GLY A 531 -14.64 10.22 -2.36
N GLU A 532 -15.17 10.41 -1.19
CA GLU A 532 -14.58 11.17 -0.09
C GLU A 532 -13.96 10.23 0.95
N GLN A 533 -12.77 10.60 1.43
CA GLN A 533 -12.09 9.95 2.53
C GLN A 533 -12.24 10.79 3.81
N TYR A 534 -12.64 10.14 4.91
CA TYR A 534 -12.85 10.81 6.18
C TYR A 534 -12.31 9.97 7.35
N ILE A 535 -12.06 10.63 8.48
CA ILE A 535 -11.66 9.98 9.74
C ILE A 535 -12.89 9.86 10.63
N GLU A 536 -13.08 8.70 11.22
CA GLU A 536 -14.19 8.37 12.12
C GLU A 536 -13.64 7.73 13.38
N ALA A 537 -14.24 8.02 14.53
CA ALA A 537 -13.94 7.36 15.79
C ALA A 537 -14.86 6.15 15.97
N VAL A 538 -14.27 5.00 16.25
CA VAL A 538 -14.96 3.73 16.51
C VAL A 538 -14.68 3.32 17.95
N GLU A 539 -15.71 2.86 18.66
CA GLU A 539 -15.61 2.38 20.03
C GLU A 539 -15.84 0.87 20.08
N ASP A 540 -14.98 0.16 20.80
CA ASP A 540 -15.14 -1.25 21.14
C ASP A 540 -14.81 -1.52 22.62
N GLU A 541 -14.75 -2.78 23.03
CA GLU A 541 -14.47 -3.18 24.42
C GLU A 541 -13.06 -2.76 24.90
N LEU A 542 -12.13 -2.47 24.00
CA LEU A 542 -10.77 -2.00 24.31
C LEU A 542 -10.65 -0.46 24.34
N GLY A 543 -11.71 0.24 23.95
CA GLY A 543 -11.80 1.69 23.95
C GLY A 543 -12.02 2.30 22.57
N VAL A 544 -11.69 3.59 22.44
CA VAL A 544 -11.87 4.35 21.20
C VAL A 544 -10.60 4.33 20.37
N HIS A 545 -10.76 4.05 19.08
CA HIS A 545 -9.72 4.18 18.06
C HIS A 545 -10.25 4.92 16.84
N ASN A 546 -9.39 5.69 16.18
CA ASN A 546 -9.73 6.39 14.95
C ASN A 546 -9.49 5.49 13.75
N VAL A 547 -10.31 5.62 12.70
CA VAL A 547 -10.17 4.89 11.44
C VAL A 547 -10.32 5.81 10.25
N ILE A 548 -9.65 5.50 9.12
CA ILE A 548 -10.02 6.10 7.84
C ILE A 548 -11.13 5.27 7.22
N ARG A 549 -12.12 5.97 6.67
CA ARG A 549 -13.22 5.43 5.88
C ARG A 549 -13.27 6.11 4.51
N TYR A 550 -13.82 5.39 3.55
CA TYR A 550 -14.09 5.90 2.21
C TYR A 550 -15.60 5.85 1.92
N ARG A 551 -16.15 6.99 1.51
CA ARG A 551 -17.52 7.09 1.03
C ARG A 551 -17.48 7.13 -0.49
N PRO A 552 -17.97 6.10 -1.21
CA PRO A 552 -17.99 6.10 -2.66
C PRO A 552 -18.85 7.26 -3.20
N PRO A 553 -18.61 7.72 -4.45
CA PRO A 553 -19.47 8.72 -5.07
C PRO A 553 -20.88 8.16 -5.28
N THR A 554 -21.86 9.04 -5.30
CA THR A 554 -23.28 8.66 -5.53
C THR A 554 -23.52 8.06 -6.91
N ASP A 555 -22.74 8.47 -7.92
CA ASP A 555 -22.70 7.85 -9.25
C ASP A 555 -21.63 6.75 -9.28
N THR A 556 -22.07 5.51 -9.11
CA THR A 556 -21.22 4.31 -9.10
C THR A 556 -21.01 3.68 -10.48
N LYS A 557 -21.52 4.30 -11.57
CA LYS A 557 -21.34 3.76 -12.91
C LYS A 557 -19.87 3.69 -13.30
N PRO A 558 -19.48 2.63 -14.08
CA PRO A 558 -18.12 2.51 -14.58
C PRO A 558 -17.69 3.75 -15.35
N LYS A 559 -16.52 4.32 -14.99
CA LYS A 559 -15.96 5.54 -15.60
C LYS A 559 -14.69 5.26 -16.42
N TRP A 560 -14.11 4.03 -16.36
CA TRP A 560 -12.94 3.64 -17.15
C TRP A 560 -13.31 3.41 -18.61
N LYS A 561 -13.58 4.51 -19.30
CA LYS A 561 -13.95 4.56 -20.72
C LYS A 561 -13.75 5.97 -21.26
N PRO A 562 -13.63 6.13 -22.58
CA PRO A 562 -13.57 7.43 -23.22
C PRO A 562 -14.77 8.31 -22.86
N ASN A 563 -14.49 9.57 -22.56
CA ASN A 563 -15.52 10.56 -22.32
C ASN A 563 -15.94 11.24 -23.63
N GLN A 564 -17.21 11.62 -23.71
CA GLN A 564 -17.74 12.42 -24.79
C GLN A 564 -18.10 13.81 -24.26
N LEU A 565 -17.13 14.72 -24.30
CA LEU A 565 -17.35 16.10 -23.87
C LEU A 565 -18.37 16.77 -24.79
N GLU A 566 -19.46 17.26 -24.21
CA GLU A 566 -20.55 17.89 -24.95
C GLU A 566 -20.11 19.24 -25.56
N PRO A 567 -20.44 19.53 -26.85
CA PRO A 567 -20.29 20.85 -27.42
C PRO A 567 -21.09 21.90 -26.62
N ASN A 568 -20.64 23.12 -26.57
CA ASN A 568 -21.25 24.23 -25.83
C ASN A 568 -21.30 24.04 -24.30
N LYS A 569 -20.74 22.97 -23.75
CA LYS A 569 -20.66 22.81 -22.31
C LYS A 569 -19.86 23.98 -21.71
N GLN A 570 -20.34 24.53 -20.60
CA GLN A 570 -19.66 25.61 -19.91
C GLN A 570 -18.40 25.08 -19.21
N LEU A 571 -17.26 25.69 -19.52
CA LEU A 571 -15.98 25.48 -18.84
C LEU A 571 -15.89 26.39 -17.63
N ARG A 572 -15.18 25.94 -16.61
CA ARG A 572 -14.77 26.83 -15.51
C ARG A 572 -13.41 27.44 -15.80
N GLN A 573 -13.13 28.59 -15.19
CA GLN A 573 -11.87 29.30 -15.40
C GLN A 573 -10.69 28.42 -15.04
N PRO A 574 -9.77 28.09 -15.97
CA PRO A 574 -8.66 27.22 -15.71
C PRO A 574 -7.54 27.93 -14.94
N SER A 575 -6.76 27.15 -14.21
CA SER A 575 -5.49 27.55 -13.63
C SER A 575 -4.47 26.41 -13.81
N PRO A 576 -3.16 26.67 -13.70
CA PRO A 576 -2.16 25.61 -13.80
C PRO A 576 -2.45 24.45 -12.86
N LEU A 577 -2.30 23.21 -13.37
CA LEU A 577 -2.47 22.00 -12.56
C LEU A 577 -1.28 21.75 -11.63
N PHE A 578 -0.07 22.06 -12.09
CA PHE A 578 1.18 21.81 -11.38
C PHE A 578 2.04 23.06 -11.29
N LYS A 579 2.90 23.10 -10.28
CA LYS A 579 3.93 24.11 -10.11
C LYS A 579 5.26 23.63 -10.69
N LYS A 580 5.95 24.52 -11.39
CA LYS A 580 7.36 24.37 -11.71
C LYS A 580 8.17 24.55 -10.42
N LEU A 581 9.09 23.63 -10.15
CA LEU A 581 9.99 23.68 -9.00
C LEU A 581 11.27 24.44 -9.38
N ASP A 582 11.85 25.15 -8.39
CA ASP A 582 13.13 25.84 -8.53
C ASP A 582 14.30 24.90 -8.29
N GLU A 583 15.46 25.15 -8.92
CA GLU A 583 16.66 24.34 -8.76
C GLU A 583 17.23 24.36 -7.34
N SER A 584 16.94 25.41 -6.56
CA SER A 584 17.38 25.53 -5.15
C SER A 584 16.91 24.38 -4.28
N ILE A 585 15.79 23.72 -4.62
CA ILE A 585 15.26 22.59 -3.82
C ILE A 585 16.28 21.46 -3.65
N ILE A 586 17.19 21.26 -4.62
CA ILE A 586 18.17 20.17 -4.56
C ILE A 586 19.09 20.37 -3.34
N GLU A 587 19.66 21.57 -3.22
CA GLU A 587 20.56 21.88 -2.12
C GLU A 587 19.81 22.01 -0.78
N GLU A 588 18.60 22.57 -0.79
CA GLU A 588 17.76 22.70 0.40
C GLU A 588 17.42 21.31 1.00
N GLU A 589 16.97 20.37 0.17
CA GLU A 589 16.59 19.02 0.63
C GLU A 589 17.81 18.18 1.04
N ARG A 590 18.93 18.31 0.30
CA ARG A 590 20.19 17.67 0.70
C ARG A 590 20.73 18.22 2.03
N ALA A 591 20.56 19.51 2.27
CA ALA A 591 20.91 20.12 3.56
C ALA A 591 20.02 19.60 4.71
N ARG A 592 18.71 19.41 4.47
CA ARG A 592 17.77 18.84 5.47
C ARG A 592 18.15 17.41 5.87
N LEU A 593 18.64 16.59 4.93
CA LEU A 593 19.10 15.23 5.22
C LEU A 593 20.36 15.22 6.10
N LYS A 594 21.21 16.24 6.00
CA LYS A 594 22.46 16.36 6.78
C LYS A 594 22.25 17.00 8.15
N ALA A 595 21.17 17.75 8.34
CA ALA A 595 20.88 18.48 9.58
C ALA A 595 20.23 17.63 10.69
N LYS A 596 19.88 16.39 10.38
CA LYS A 596 19.27 15.40 11.31
C LYS A 596 20.25 14.32 11.67
#